data_3fac0948e372668525986a8f4341075d
#
_entry.id   3fac0948e372668525986a8f4341075d
#
_cell.length_a   1.000
_cell.length_b   1.000
_cell.length_c   1.000
_cell.angle_alpha   90.00
_cell.angle_beta   90.00
_cell.angle_gamma   90.00
#
_symmetry.space_group_name_H-M   'P 1'
#
loop_
_entity.id
_entity.type
_entity.pdbx_description
1 polymer ?
#
loop_
_entity_poly.entity_id
_entity_poly.type
_entity_poly.pdbx_seq_one_letter_code
_entity_poly.pdbx_strand_id
1 'polypeptide(L)'
;LGASVLRVRRESTDGPVIVHLADGRSFAGDELLVAAGRKPATDNLGLESVGLIPGRFIEVDESLRAVDVPDHWLYAVGDCNGRALLTHMGKYQARVAASVILGQDERDRASGDVVPRVTFTDPQVCAVGLTESQARQRGLDVRVVTYETGAVPGAYTSGEGIKGTSMLVIDQARHVIVGATFTGPGVQEVLHSETVAIAGEVPLKRLWHAVPCFPTISEVWLHLLEGYGL
;
A
#
# COMPACT_ATOMS: atom_id res chain seq x y z
N LEU A 1 -10.70 1.45 17.99
CA LEU A 1 -10.81 0.52 16.87
C LEU A 1 -12.12 -0.26 16.96
N GLY A 2 -12.72 -0.63 15.83
CA GLY A 2 -13.97 -1.41 15.79
C GLY A 2 -15.23 -0.65 16.25
N ALA A 3 -15.18 0.68 16.30
CA ALA A 3 -16.31 1.51 16.72
C ALA A 3 -16.94 2.20 15.49
N SER A 4 -18.27 2.18 15.44
CA SER A 4 -19.04 2.86 14.39
C SER A 4 -19.54 4.20 14.89
N VAL A 5 -19.33 5.27 14.11
CA VAL A 5 -19.87 6.60 14.41
C VAL A 5 -21.35 6.62 14.04
N LEU A 6 -22.20 6.96 15.02
CA LEU A 6 -23.65 7.11 14.83
C LEU A 6 -24.01 8.53 14.44
N ARG A 7 -23.41 9.52 15.10
CA ARG A 7 -23.74 10.94 14.94
C ARG A 7 -22.58 11.83 15.34
N VAL A 8 -22.42 12.92 14.61
CA VAL A 8 -21.54 14.03 14.99
C VAL A 8 -22.38 15.28 15.22
N ARG A 9 -22.11 16.03 16.28
CA ARG A 9 -22.78 17.27 16.62
C ARG A 9 -21.74 18.35 16.97
N ARG A 10 -21.97 19.55 16.47
CA ARG A 10 -21.26 20.78 16.85
C ARG A 10 -22.34 21.87 17.02
N GLU A 11 -22.45 22.50 18.17
CA GLU A 11 -23.53 23.43 18.47
C GLU A 11 -23.24 24.84 17.94
N SER A 12 -21.97 25.21 17.88
CA SER A 12 -21.51 26.51 17.34
C SER A 12 -20.22 26.32 16.58
N THR A 13 -19.85 27.27 15.71
CA THR A 13 -18.64 27.20 14.88
C THR A 13 -17.37 26.98 15.71
N ASP A 14 -17.29 27.58 16.89
CA ASP A 14 -16.13 27.51 17.78
C ASP A 14 -16.38 26.56 18.98
N GLY A 15 -17.52 25.86 19.01
CA GLY A 15 -17.85 24.93 20.05
C GLY A 15 -17.21 23.55 19.87
N PRO A 16 -17.20 22.72 20.91
CA PRO A 16 -16.67 21.38 20.81
C PRO A 16 -17.46 20.50 19.83
N VAL A 17 -16.74 19.62 19.17
CA VAL A 17 -17.34 18.55 18.36
C VAL A 17 -17.60 17.36 19.25
N ILE A 18 -18.84 16.85 19.26
CA ILE A 18 -19.25 15.67 20.02
C ILE A 18 -19.52 14.54 19.02
N VAL A 19 -18.79 13.44 19.15
CA VAL A 19 -18.94 12.23 18.36
C VAL A 19 -19.65 11.17 19.21
N HIS A 20 -20.82 10.73 18.77
CA HIS A 20 -21.58 9.65 19.39
C HIS A 20 -21.34 8.34 18.62
N LEU A 21 -21.00 7.29 19.34
CA LEU A 21 -20.79 5.96 18.78
C LEU A 21 -22.06 5.11 18.88
N ALA A 22 -22.15 4.09 18.05
CA ALA A 22 -23.29 3.15 18.03
C ALA A 22 -23.40 2.31 19.31
N ASP A 23 -22.31 2.17 20.08
CA ASP A 23 -22.27 1.47 21.37
C ASP A 23 -22.66 2.36 22.58
N GLY A 24 -23.12 3.59 22.33
CA GLY A 24 -23.55 4.54 23.36
C GLY A 24 -22.45 5.43 23.94
N ARG A 25 -21.18 5.20 23.62
CA ARG A 25 -20.07 6.08 24.05
C ARG A 25 -20.12 7.41 23.30
N SER A 26 -19.60 8.46 23.92
CA SER A 26 -19.45 9.78 23.31
C SER A 26 -18.08 10.35 23.61
N PHE A 27 -17.51 11.06 22.65
CA PHE A 27 -16.23 11.75 22.76
C PHE A 27 -16.41 13.21 22.36
N ALA A 28 -15.77 14.11 23.09
CA ALA A 28 -15.70 15.52 22.77
C ALA A 28 -14.26 15.88 22.37
N GLY A 29 -14.11 16.77 21.40
CA GLY A 29 -12.84 17.32 20.96
C GLY A 29 -13.03 18.71 20.36
N ASP A 30 -11.97 19.46 20.22
CA ASP A 30 -12.02 20.81 19.68
C ASP A 30 -12.25 20.78 18.17
N GLU A 31 -11.64 19.78 17.49
CA GLU A 31 -11.75 19.58 16.04
C GLU A 31 -11.99 18.10 15.68
N LEU A 32 -12.51 17.87 14.47
CA LEU A 32 -12.75 16.55 13.92
C LEU A 32 -12.01 16.36 12.59
N LEU A 33 -11.09 15.38 12.57
CA LEU A 33 -10.51 14.90 11.32
C LEU A 33 -11.32 13.68 10.82
N VAL A 34 -11.92 13.81 9.64
CA VAL A 34 -12.64 12.72 8.98
C VAL A 34 -11.70 12.00 8.01
N ALA A 35 -11.28 10.80 8.39
CA ALA A 35 -10.40 9.94 7.61
C ALA A 35 -11.04 8.54 7.40
N ALA A 36 -12.34 8.51 7.08
CA ALA A 36 -13.18 7.32 7.04
C ALA A 36 -13.25 6.61 5.66
N GLY A 37 -12.31 6.90 4.76
CA GLY A 37 -12.27 6.30 3.43
C GLY A 37 -12.44 7.32 2.29
N ARG A 38 -12.62 6.80 1.08
CA ARG A 38 -12.80 7.59 -0.15
C ARG A 38 -14.01 7.12 -0.92
N LYS A 39 -14.69 8.07 -1.56
CA LYS A 39 -15.75 7.84 -2.54
C LYS A 39 -15.22 8.25 -3.92
N PRO A 40 -15.48 7.49 -5.00
CA PRO A 40 -15.07 7.91 -6.33
C PRO A 40 -15.86 9.16 -6.76
N ALA A 41 -15.19 10.11 -7.40
CA ALA A 41 -15.80 11.32 -7.94
C ALA A 41 -16.37 11.04 -9.35
N THR A 42 -17.31 10.10 -9.45
CA THR A 42 -17.90 9.62 -10.72
C THR A 42 -19.36 9.98 -10.87
N ASP A 43 -19.90 10.81 -9.97
CA ASP A 43 -21.33 11.18 -9.96
C ASP A 43 -21.76 11.96 -11.22
N ASN A 44 -20.87 12.80 -11.80
CA ASN A 44 -21.19 13.77 -12.85
C ASN A 44 -20.39 13.56 -14.14
N LEU A 45 -20.11 12.31 -14.50
CA LEU A 45 -19.35 11.96 -15.71
C LEU A 45 -20.24 11.50 -16.87
N GLY A 46 -21.57 11.46 -16.69
CA GLY A 46 -22.50 10.94 -17.69
C GLY A 46 -22.39 9.43 -17.88
N LEU A 47 -21.95 8.69 -16.85
CA LEU A 47 -21.70 7.25 -16.91
C LEU A 47 -22.94 6.44 -17.27
N GLU A 48 -24.13 6.94 -16.96
CA GLU A 48 -25.42 6.34 -17.34
C GLU A 48 -25.59 6.25 -18.87
N SER A 49 -24.96 7.14 -19.64
CA SER A 49 -25.02 7.11 -21.11
C SER A 49 -24.30 5.90 -21.71
N VAL A 50 -23.41 5.27 -20.96
CA VAL A 50 -22.65 4.06 -21.34
C VAL A 50 -23.03 2.85 -20.49
N GLY A 51 -24.14 2.94 -19.74
CA GLY A 51 -24.66 1.84 -18.92
C GLY A 51 -24.01 1.66 -17.54
N LEU A 52 -23.13 2.57 -17.13
CA LEU A 52 -22.48 2.52 -15.83
C LEU A 52 -23.24 3.31 -14.77
N ILE A 53 -23.03 2.97 -13.49
CA ILE A 53 -23.73 3.60 -12.36
C ILE A 53 -22.90 4.78 -11.83
N PRO A 54 -23.40 6.03 -11.87
CA PRO A 54 -22.73 7.18 -11.27
C PRO A 54 -22.45 6.99 -9.77
N GLY A 55 -21.37 7.59 -9.29
CA GLY A 55 -20.98 7.54 -7.87
C GLY A 55 -20.41 6.21 -7.41
N ARG A 56 -20.21 5.24 -8.30
CA ARG A 56 -19.53 3.97 -8.03
C ARG A 56 -18.16 3.91 -8.69
N PHE A 57 -17.28 3.05 -8.17
CA PHE A 57 -16.04 2.70 -8.86
C PHE A 57 -16.38 2.05 -10.21
N ILE A 58 -15.59 2.37 -11.23
CA ILE A 58 -15.68 1.77 -12.56
C ILE A 58 -14.88 0.48 -12.53
N GLU A 59 -15.54 -0.66 -12.57
CA GLU A 59 -14.85 -1.94 -12.61
C GLU A 59 -14.10 -2.12 -13.94
N VAL A 60 -12.86 -2.60 -13.89
CA VAL A 60 -11.99 -2.76 -15.05
C VAL A 60 -11.33 -4.14 -15.08
N ASP A 61 -11.01 -4.62 -16.29
CA ASP A 61 -10.20 -5.81 -16.53
C ASP A 61 -8.69 -5.52 -16.29
N GLU A 62 -7.83 -6.51 -16.51
CA GLU A 62 -6.38 -6.36 -16.39
C GLU A 62 -5.77 -5.38 -17.41
N SER A 63 -6.46 -5.10 -18.50
CA SER A 63 -6.10 -4.08 -19.50
C SER A 63 -6.64 -2.70 -19.16
N LEU A 64 -7.30 -2.53 -18.00
CA LEU A 64 -7.93 -1.31 -17.50
C LEU A 64 -9.15 -0.84 -18.33
N ARG A 65 -9.76 -1.74 -19.09
CA ARG A 65 -10.99 -1.50 -19.81
C ARG A 65 -12.19 -1.74 -18.90
N ALA A 66 -13.20 -0.86 -18.96
CA ALA A 66 -14.43 -1.02 -18.20
C ALA A 66 -15.16 -2.31 -18.64
N VAL A 67 -15.42 -3.21 -17.69
CA VAL A 67 -15.94 -4.56 -17.99
C VAL A 67 -17.40 -4.53 -18.45
N ASP A 68 -18.19 -3.59 -17.94
CA ASP A 68 -19.62 -3.47 -18.25
C ASP A 68 -19.94 -2.57 -19.47
N VAL A 69 -18.90 -2.14 -20.22
CA VAL A 69 -19.08 -1.30 -21.42
C VAL A 69 -18.88 -2.16 -22.66
N PRO A 70 -19.88 -2.20 -23.59
CA PRO A 70 -19.75 -2.92 -24.86
C PRO A 70 -18.51 -2.46 -25.64
N ASP A 71 -17.91 -3.39 -26.42
CA ASP A 71 -16.74 -3.16 -27.25
C ASP A 71 -15.47 -2.72 -26.49
N HIS A 72 -15.50 -2.66 -25.16
CA HIS A 72 -14.37 -2.39 -24.28
C HIS A 72 -13.52 -1.16 -24.67
N TRP A 73 -14.20 -0.10 -25.16
CA TRP A 73 -13.52 1.13 -25.63
C TRP A 73 -13.22 2.12 -24.51
N LEU A 74 -13.94 1.99 -23.35
CA LEU A 74 -13.76 2.89 -22.19
C LEU A 74 -12.68 2.34 -21.27
N TYR A 75 -11.75 3.20 -20.85
CA TYR A 75 -10.71 2.89 -19.88
C TYR A 75 -10.90 3.71 -18.61
N ALA A 76 -10.63 3.11 -17.44
CA ALA A 76 -10.63 3.83 -16.17
C ALA A 76 -9.32 3.58 -15.42
N VAL A 77 -8.59 4.66 -15.09
CA VAL A 77 -7.28 4.63 -14.44
C VAL A 77 -7.27 5.49 -13.18
N GLY A 78 -6.50 5.08 -12.17
CA GLY A 78 -6.40 5.77 -10.90
C GLY A 78 -7.57 5.51 -9.96
N ASP A 79 -7.84 6.46 -9.08
CA ASP A 79 -8.78 6.28 -7.97
C ASP A 79 -10.20 5.91 -8.43
N CYS A 80 -10.62 6.31 -9.63
CA CYS A 80 -11.97 6.03 -10.12
C CYS A 80 -12.27 4.55 -10.35
N ASN A 81 -11.26 3.69 -10.51
CA ASN A 81 -11.45 2.23 -10.65
C ASN A 81 -11.38 1.46 -9.32
N GLY A 82 -10.98 2.10 -8.24
CA GLY A 82 -10.98 1.51 -6.90
C GLY A 82 -9.87 0.48 -6.59
N ARG A 83 -9.01 0.13 -7.57
CA ARG A 83 -7.99 -0.91 -7.37
C ARG A 83 -6.90 -0.50 -6.38
N ALA A 84 -6.38 0.73 -6.53
CA ALA A 84 -5.34 1.26 -5.65
C ALA A 84 -5.44 2.80 -5.62
N LEU A 85 -5.91 3.35 -4.51
CA LEU A 85 -6.22 4.78 -4.34
C LEU A 85 -4.96 5.59 -4.04
N LEU A 86 -3.95 5.51 -4.92
CA LEU A 86 -2.63 6.11 -4.77
C LEU A 86 -2.16 6.72 -6.09
N THR A 87 -1.60 7.93 -6.01
CA THR A 87 -1.17 8.70 -7.19
C THR A 87 -0.20 7.92 -8.09
N HIS A 88 0.79 7.24 -7.52
CA HIS A 88 1.77 6.46 -8.28
C HIS A 88 1.13 5.27 -8.99
N MET A 89 0.08 4.67 -8.41
CA MET A 89 -0.66 3.59 -9.05
C MET A 89 -1.50 4.10 -10.23
N GLY A 90 -2.14 5.26 -10.09
CA GLY A 90 -2.81 5.90 -11.23
C GLY A 90 -1.86 6.22 -12.39
N LYS A 91 -0.65 6.71 -12.09
CA LYS A 91 0.41 6.93 -13.10
C LYS A 91 0.88 5.63 -13.75
N TYR A 92 1.00 4.55 -13.00
CA TYR A 92 1.33 3.23 -13.54
C TYR A 92 0.21 2.71 -14.45
N GLN A 93 -1.03 2.73 -13.97
CA GLN A 93 -2.20 2.31 -14.73
C GLN A 93 -2.37 3.11 -16.04
N ALA A 94 -2.09 4.42 -16.01
CA ALA A 94 -2.13 5.25 -17.23
C ALA A 94 -1.12 4.77 -18.30
N ARG A 95 0.07 4.31 -17.89
CA ARG A 95 1.04 3.72 -18.85
C ARG A 95 0.55 2.39 -19.42
N VAL A 96 -0.02 1.52 -18.56
CA VAL A 96 -0.62 0.25 -19.02
C VAL A 96 -1.74 0.52 -20.02
N ALA A 97 -2.69 1.39 -19.68
CA ALA A 97 -3.81 1.74 -20.56
C ALA A 97 -3.30 2.33 -21.90
N ALA A 98 -2.30 3.22 -21.86
CA ALA A 98 -1.71 3.79 -23.07
C ALA A 98 -1.07 2.71 -23.97
N SER A 99 -0.33 1.76 -23.40
CA SER A 99 0.25 0.63 -24.14
C SER A 99 -0.82 -0.23 -24.80
N VAL A 100 -1.91 -0.53 -24.07
CA VAL A 100 -3.03 -1.31 -24.60
C VAL A 100 -3.75 -0.56 -25.73
N ILE A 101 -3.97 0.74 -25.59
CA ILE A 101 -4.58 1.60 -26.65
C ILE A 101 -3.71 1.60 -27.92
N LEU A 102 -2.40 1.54 -27.76
CA LEU A 102 -1.43 1.45 -28.86
C LEU A 102 -1.29 0.02 -29.45
N GLY A 103 -2.11 -0.93 -29.00
CA GLY A 103 -2.13 -2.30 -29.51
C GLY A 103 -1.05 -3.22 -28.93
N GLN A 104 -0.41 -2.83 -27.83
CA GLN A 104 0.53 -3.70 -27.12
C GLN A 104 -0.24 -4.65 -26.17
N ASP A 105 0.25 -5.88 -26.00
CA ASP A 105 -0.28 -6.83 -25.00
C ASP A 105 0.30 -6.51 -23.62
N GLU A 106 -0.25 -5.47 -22.98
CA GLU A 106 0.15 -5.05 -21.65
C GLU A 106 -0.99 -5.26 -20.64
N ARG A 107 -0.64 -5.51 -19.37
CA ARG A 107 -1.60 -5.78 -18.30
C ARG A 107 -1.18 -5.14 -16.99
N ASP A 108 -2.18 -4.80 -16.17
CA ASP A 108 -1.97 -4.34 -14.80
C ASP A 108 -1.56 -5.51 -13.89
N ARG A 109 -0.26 -5.58 -13.60
CA ARG A 109 0.33 -6.61 -12.72
C ARG A 109 0.66 -6.10 -11.33
N ALA A 110 0.58 -4.78 -11.10
CA ALA A 110 1.00 -4.17 -9.84
C ALA A 110 -0.17 -3.82 -8.91
N SER A 111 -1.39 -3.58 -9.43
CA SER A 111 -2.53 -3.14 -8.60
C SER A 111 -3.08 -4.21 -7.63
N GLY A 112 -2.52 -5.41 -7.60
CA GLY A 112 -2.81 -6.47 -6.62
C GLY A 112 -1.83 -6.43 -5.44
N ASP A 113 -0.86 -7.34 -5.49
CA ASP A 113 0.03 -7.61 -4.35
C ASP A 113 1.31 -6.77 -4.33
N VAL A 114 1.58 -5.96 -5.36
CA VAL A 114 2.83 -5.19 -5.49
C VAL A 114 2.60 -3.69 -5.33
N VAL A 115 1.57 -3.30 -4.57
CA VAL A 115 1.27 -1.88 -4.31
C VAL A 115 2.11 -1.36 -3.15
N PRO A 116 3.12 -0.49 -3.40
CA PRO A 116 3.87 0.15 -2.33
C PRO A 116 3.02 1.23 -1.66
N ARG A 117 3.07 1.29 -0.34
CA ARG A 117 2.30 2.23 0.49
C ARG A 117 3.20 2.89 1.51
N VAL A 118 3.07 4.19 1.66
CA VAL A 118 3.79 4.96 2.68
C VAL A 118 2.81 5.81 3.46
N THR A 119 2.90 5.75 4.79
CA THR A 119 2.28 6.69 5.71
C THR A 119 3.37 7.61 6.22
N PHE A 120 3.27 8.90 5.84
CA PHE A 120 4.29 9.92 6.13
C PHE A 120 4.10 10.51 7.54
N THR A 121 3.99 9.63 8.53
CA THR A 121 4.09 10.00 9.94
C THR A 121 5.56 10.17 10.33
N ASP A 122 5.81 10.64 11.57
CA ASP A 122 7.14 10.64 12.17
C ASP A 122 7.10 9.76 13.44
N PRO A 123 7.73 8.58 13.44
CA PRO A 123 8.44 7.93 12.31
C PRO A 123 7.48 7.45 11.19
N GLN A 124 8.04 7.26 10.00
CA GLN A 124 7.30 6.77 8.83
C GLN A 124 6.96 5.28 8.95
N VAL A 125 5.87 4.88 8.26
CA VAL A 125 5.47 3.48 8.10
C VAL A 125 5.28 3.21 6.62
N CYS A 126 5.98 2.23 6.08
CA CYS A 126 5.85 1.83 4.68
C CYS A 126 5.75 0.32 4.52
N ALA A 127 5.04 -0.10 3.49
CA ALA A 127 4.81 -1.51 3.21
C ALA A 127 4.56 -1.77 1.72
N VAL A 128 4.92 -2.97 1.28
CA VAL A 128 4.58 -3.51 -0.04
C VAL A 128 4.28 -5.01 0.11
N GLY A 129 3.40 -5.53 -0.74
CA GLY A 129 3.04 -6.95 -0.71
C GLY A 129 2.05 -7.32 0.39
N LEU A 130 2.08 -8.58 0.78
CA LEU A 130 1.16 -9.22 1.72
C LEU A 130 1.61 -9.02 3.16
N THR A 131 0.64 -8.85 4.05
CA THR A 131 0.87 -9.09 5.48
C THR A 131 0.98 -10.60 5.76
N GLU A 132 1.56 -10.99 6.88
CA GLU A 132 1.59 -12.39 7.32
C GLU A 132 0.19 -13.02 7.32
N SER A 133 -0.79 -12.32 7.88
CA SER A 133 -2.18 -12.78 7.94
C SER A 133 -2.77 -13.02 6.55
N GLN A 134 -2.57 -12.10 5.61
CA GLN A 134 -3.04 -12.25 4.23
C GLN A 134 -2.35 -13.42 3.51
N ALA A 135 -1.05 -13.58 3.70
CA ALA A 135 -0.30 -14.68 3.10
C ALA A 135 -0.81 -16.04 3.62
N ARG A 136 -0.99 -16.18 4.93
CA ARG A 136 -1.54 -17.41 5.54
C ARG A 136 -2.99 -17.67 5.12
N GLN A 137 -3.83 -16.66 5.02
CA GLN A 137 -5.21 -16.79 4.51
C GLN A 137 -5.26 -17.29 3.06
N ARG A 138 -4.23 -17.00 2.26
CA ARG A 138 -4.07 -17.54 0.90
C ARG A 138 -3.45 -18.94 0.85
N GLY A 139 -3.18 -19.55 2.00
CA GLY A 139 -2.60 -20.88 2.10
C GLY A 139 -1.10 -20.94 1.87
N LEU A 140 -0.41 -19.80 1.87
CA LEU A 140 1.04 -19.78 1.75
C LEU A 140 1.69 -20.23 3.07
N ASP A 141 2.69 -21.11 2.98
CA ASP A 141 3.59 -21.39 4.08
C ASP A 141 4.64 -20.28 4.15
N VAL A 142 4.51 -19.42 5.16
CA VAL A 142 5.37 -18.23 5.27
C VAL A 142 6.16 -18.21 6.57
N ARG A 143 7.40 -17.73 6.46
CA ARG A 143 8.24 -17.33 7.57
C ARG A 143 8.35 -15.81 7.63
N VAL A 144 8.15 -15.25 8.82
CA VAL A 144 8.36 -13.83 9.10
C VAL A 144 9.70 -13.65 9.76
N VAL A 145 10.46 -12.68 9.27
CA VAL A 145 11.74 -12.24 9.85
C VAL A 145 11.64 -10.77 10.18
N THR A 146 12.13 -10.39 11.34
CA THR A 146 12.14 -9.00 11.81
C THR A 146 13.54 -8.58 12.24
N TYR A 147 13.83 -7.29 12.06
CA TYR A 147 15.05 -6.66 12.56
C TYR A 147 14.76 -5.24 13.03
N GLU A 148 15.49 -4.74 13.99
CA GLU A 148 15.33 -3.38 14.51
C GLU A 148 15.95 -2.37 13.54
N THR A 149 15.16 -1.50 12.93
CA THR A 149 15.62 -0.50 11.94
C THR A 149 16.66 0.44 12.54
N GLY A 150 16.52 0.76 13.83
CA GLY A 150 17.48 1.61 14.56
C GLY A 150 18.82 0.96 14.90
N ALA A 151 18.95 -0.36 14.71
CA ALA A 151 20.16 -1.10 15.11
C ALA A 151 21.25 -1.12 14.01
N VAL A 152 20.97 -0.60 12.81
CA VAL A 152 21.98 -0.53 11.74
C VAL A 152 22.84 0.73 11.86
N PRO A 153 24.12 0.69 11.44
CA PRO A 153 25.03 1.84 11.45
C PRO A 153 24.46 3.07 10.72
N GLY A 154 23.71 2.88 9.63
CA GLY A 154 23.07 3.96 8.91
C GLY A 154 22.00 4.70 9.71
N ALA A 155 21.29 4.03 10.62
CA ALA A 155 20.39 4.68 11.56
C ALA A 155 21.15 5.54 12.56
N TYR A 156 22.22 5.00 13.13
CA TYR A 156 23.08 5.71 14.09
C TYR A 156 23.68 6.99 13.50
N THR A 157 24.09 6.97 12.22
CA THR A 157 24.63 8.17 11.55
C THR A 157 23.55 9.18 11.14
N SER A 158 22.29 8.76 11.09
CA SER A 158 21.15 9.63 10.71
C SER A 158 20.59 10.44 11.87
N GLY A 159 20.86 10.05 13.12
CA GLY A 159 20.42 10.76 14.33
C GLY A 159 20.45 9.90 15.58
N GLU A 160 20.11 10.52 16.71
CA GLU A 160 20.04 9.84 18.00
C GLU A 160 18.63 9.24 18.23
N GLY A 161 18.57 8.11 18.93
CA GLY A 161 17.31 7.53 19.41
C GLY A 161 16.39 6.99 18.30
N ILE A 162 16.91 6.74 17.11
CA ILE A 162 16.15 6.17 16.00
C ILE A 162 15.62 4.79 16.40
N LYS A 163 14.30 4.61 16.27
CA LYS A 163 13.59 3.36 16.52
C LYS A 163 12.76 2.99 15.31
N GLY A 164 12.52 1.71 15.15
CA GLY A 164 11.67 1.18 14.10
C GLY A 164 11.86 -0.32 13.95
N THR A 165 10.98 -0.93 13.19
CA THR A 165 11.02 -2.37 12.88
C THR A 165 11.00 -2.57 11.39
N SER A 166 11.91 -3.37 10.90
CA SER A 166 11.95 -3.89 9.53
C SER A 166 11.48 -5.34 9.54
N MET A 167 10.59 -5.71 8.62
CA MET A 167 9.96 -7.03 8.58
C MET A 167 9.83 -7.52 7.14
N LEU A 168 10.15 -8.79 6.92
CA LEU A 168 9.88 -9.51 5.67
C LEU A 168 8.92 -10.67 5.92
N VAL A 169 8.00 -10.90 4.97
CA VAL A 169 7.15 -12.10 4.87
C VAL A 169 7.68 -12.90 3.69
N ILE A 170 8.14 -14.10 3.94
CA ILE A 170 8.86 -14.94 2.98
C ILE A 170 8.07 -16.21 2.71
N ASP A 171 7.78 -16.50 1.44
CA ASP A 171 7.21 -17.76 0.98
C ASP A 171 8.27 -18.86 1.06
N GLN A 172 8.05 -19.86 1.91
CA GLN A 172 8.99 -20.94 2.18
C GLN A 172 9.12 -21.91 1.01
N ALA A 173 8.06 -22.08 0.22
CA ALA A 173 8.08 -23.00 -0.92
C ALA A 173 8.85 -22.42 -2.12
N ARG A 174 8.68 -21.10 -2.36
CA ARG A 174 9.28 -20.40 -3.50
C ARG A 174 10.63 -19.73 -3.16
N HIS A 175 10.92 -19.56 -1.87
CA HIS A 175 12.07 -18.80 -1.37
C HIS A 175 12.14 -17.38 -1.95
N VAL A 176 11.02 -16.67 -1.94
CA VAL A 176 10.88 -15.27 -2.38
C VAL A 176 10.18 -14.45 -1.31
N ILE A 177 10.42 -13.13 -1.31
CA ILE A 177 9.68 -12.20 -0.47
C ILE A 177 8.30 -11.99 -1.07
N VAL A 178 7.25 -12.08 -0.27
CA VAL A 178 5.85 -11.80 -0.66
C VAL A 178 5.28 -10.59 0.06
N GLY A 179 5.97 -10.07 1.04
CA GLY A 179 5.59 -8.85 1.74
C GLY A 179 6.73 -8.26 2.55
N ALA A 180 6.70 -6.94 2.71
CA ALA A 180 7.65 -6.21 3.53
C ALA A 180 6.97 -5.02 4.22
N THR A 181 7.42 -4.73 5.44
CA THR A 181 6.98 -3.56 6.21
C THR A 181 8.16 -2.97 6.95
N PHE A 182 8.31 -1.65 6.85
CA PHE A 182 9.37 -0.91 7.54
C PHE A 182 8.78 0.26 8.30
N THR A 183 9.31 0.48 9.50
CA THR A 183 9.02 1.67 10.30
C THR A 183 10.32 2.37 10.68
N GLY A 184 10.32 3.69 10.67
CA GLY A 184 11.50 4.49 11.00
C GLY A 184 11.67 5.70 10.10
N PRO A 185 12.66 6.56 10.36
CA PRO A 185 12.96 7.68 9.49
C PRO A 185 13.61 7.20 8.19
N GLY A 186 13.23 7.81 7.07
CA GLY A 186 13.84 7.52 5.76
C GLY A 186 13.46 6.17 5.12
N VAL A 187 12.60 5.35 5.76
CA VAL A 187 12.28 4.01 5.27
C VAL A 187 11.50 4.01 3.95
N GLN A 188 10.85 5.12 3.58
CA GLN A 188 10.18 5.26 2.29
C GLN A 188 11.14 5.12 1.10
N GLU A 189 12.42 5.51 1.27
CA GLU A 189 13.44 5.35 0.22
C GLU A 189 13.94 3.89 0.14
N VAL A 190 13.90 3.17 1.25
CA VAL A 190 14.28 1.75 1.30
C VAL A 190 13.22 0.87 0.64
N LEU A 191 11.93 1.23 0.76
CA LEU A 191 10.79 0.43 0.28
C LEU A 191 10.87 0.06 -1.22
N HIS A 192 11.51 0.87 -2.05
CA HIS A 192 11.54 0.57 -3.49
C HIS A 192 12.35 -0.68 -3.81
N SER A 193 13.39 -0.99 -3.04
CA SER A 193 14.14 -2.24 -3.22
C SER A 193 13.28 -3.48 -2.97
N GLU A 194 12.39 -3.44 -1.98
CA GLU A 194 11.42 -4.52 -1.72
C GLU A 194 10.37 -4.61 -2.83
N THR A 195 9.92 -3.46 -3.33
CA THR A 195 8.99 -3.44 -4.47
C THR A 195 9.61 -4.14 -5.68
N VAL A 196 10.88 -3.87 -5.97
CA VAL A 196 11.62 -4.52 -7.07
C VAL A 196 11.79 -6.02 -6.80
N ALA A 197 12.16 -6.40 -5.57
CA ALA A 197 12.35 -7.80 -5.20
C ALA A 197 11.05 -8.61 -5.31
N ILE A 198 9.92 -8.06 -4.87
CA ILE A 198 8.60 -8.71 -4.95
C ILE A 198 8.10 -8.74 -6.40
N ALA A 199 8.15 -7.62 -7.12
CA ALA A 199 7.71 -7.55 -8.51
C ALA A 199 8.51 -8.48 -9.44
N GLY A 200 9.81 -8.62 -9.18
CA GLY A 200 10.71 -9.51 -9.91
C GLY A 200 10.74 -10.94 -9.40
N GLU A 201 9.97 -11.26 -8.35
CA GLU A 201 10.03 -12.56 -7.66
C GLU A 201 11.48 -13.03 -7.41
N VAL A 202 12.32 -12.11 -6.93
CA VAL A 202 13.75 -12.34 -6.83
C VAL A 202 14.04 -13.39 -5.75
N PRO A 203 14.69 -14.52 -6.11
CA PRO A 203 15.01 -15.55 -5.12
C PRO A 203 15.94 -15.02 -4.03
N LEU A 204 15.71 -15.42 -2.77
CA LEU A 204 16.51 -14.98 -1.62
C LEU A 204 18.01 -15.20 -1.81
N LYS A 205 18.41 -16.32 -2.44
CA LYS A 205 19.82 -16.58 -2.78
C LYS A 205 20.44 -15.54 -3.71
N ARG A 206 19.63 -14.87 -4.53
CA ARG A 206 20.08 -13.76 -5.38
C ARG A 206 20.17 -12.48 -4.57
N LEU A 207 19.16 -12.21 -3.72
CA LEU A 207 19.13 -11.04 -2.84
C LEU A 207 20.33 -11.02 -1.87
N TRP A 208 20.81 -12.19 -1.44
CA TRP A 208 22.03 -12.30 -0.64
C TRP A 208 23.25 -11.63 -1.27
N HIS A 209 23.31 -11.58 -2.60
CA HIS A 209 24.40 -10.93 -3.35
C HIS A 209 24.10 -9.46 -3.69
N ALA A 210 22.95 -8.92 -3.31
CA ALA A 210 22.62 -7.51 -3.45
C ALA A 210 23.13 -6.74 -2.21
N VAL A 211 24.43 -6.43 -2.22
CA VAL A 211 25.12 -5.85 -1.07
C VAL A 211 24.70 -4.42 -0.80
N PRO A 212 24.13 -4.11 0.38
CA PRO A 212 23.82 -2.73 0.75
C PRO A 212 25.10 -1.94 1.04
N CYS A 213 25.08 -0.64 0.76
CA CYS A 213 26.20 0.24 1.08
C CYS A 213 26.28 0.47 2.60
N PHE A 214 27.50 0.59 3.11
CA PHE A 214 27.80 0.95 4.50
C PHE A 214 28.26 2.42 4.60
N PRO A 215 27.82 3.21 5.60
CA PRO A 215 26.71 2.95 6.50
C PRO A 215 25.37 3.48 5.91
N THR A 216 24.35 2.63 5.82
CA THR A 216 23.02 3.04 5.35
C THR A 216 21.90 2.32 6.11
N ILE A 217 20.67 2.86 6.05
CA ILE A 217 19.47 2.17 6.56
C ILE A 217 19.23 0.86 5.77
N SER A 218 19.63 0.80 4.50
CA SER A 218 19.48 -0.39 3.66
C SER A 218 20.21 -1.63 4.19
N GLU A 219 21.13 -1.50 5.16
CA GLU A 219 21.75 -2.65 5.81
C GLU A 219 20.77 -3.55 6.56
N VAL A 220 19.55 -3.07 6.84
CA VAL A 220 18.46 -3.93 7.36
C VAL A 220 18.21 -5.16 6.48
N TRP A 221 18.46 -5.06 5.15
CA TRP A 221 18.37 -6.18 4.23
C TRP A 221 19.29 -7.34 4.60
N LEU A 222 20.56 -7.02 4.86
CA LEU A 222 21.55 -8.01 5.27
C LEU A 222 21.08 -8.75 6.52
N HIS A 223 20.71 -8.01 7.56
CA HIS A 223 20.31 -8.60 8.84
C HIS A 223 18.99 -9.38 8.78
N LEU A 224 18.06 -8.97 7.90
CA LEU A 224 16.84 -9.73 7.65
C LEU A 224 17.13 -11.06 6.93
N LEU A 225 18.08 -11.08 5.97
CA LEU A 225 18.48 -12.30 5.27
C LEU A 225 19.28 -13.22 6.20
N GLU A 226 20.19 -12.68 7.03
CA GLU A 226 20.88 -13.44 8.10
C GLU A 226 19.89 -14.04 9.09
N GLY A 227 18.88 -13.28 9.53
CA GLY A 227 17.79 -13.74 10.39
C GLY A 227 16.94 -14.85 9.74
N TYR A 228 16.88 -14.89 8.42
CA TYR A 228 16.29 -16.00 7.68
C TYR A 228 17.19 -17.24 7.66
N GLY A 229 18.50 -17.09 7.77
CA GLY A 229 19.49 -18.17 7.80
C GLY A 229 20.31 -18.31 6.51
N LEU A 230 20.50 -17.19 5.82
CA LEU A 230 21.42 -17.07 4.67
C LEU A 230 22.76 -16.50 5.09
#